data_334175292e5febe745d4b95ffcbd175d
#
_entry.id   334175292e5febe745d4b95ffcbd175d
#
_cell.length_a   1.000
_cell.length_b   1.000
_cell.length_c   1.000
_cell.angle_alpha   90.00
_cell.angle_beta   90.00
_cell.angle_gamma   90.00
#
_symmetry.space_group_name_H-M   'P 1'
#
loop_
_entity.id
_entity.type
_entity.pdbx_description
1 polymer ?
#
loop_
_entity_poly.entity_id
_entity_poly.type
_entity_poly.pdbx_seq_one_letter_code
_entity_poly.pdbx_strand_id
1 'polypeptide(L)'
;MGMRAIVFPLLTLAVMPVAVAQYRCVENGKTVITDRPCASNTSSSTLPAGNASKLVGDVGNSAYSTSYGDWRGQVQYQATYRGQSVAEAHAVVPTTISIDPQGKVVGVSPETGCRIKGVAIPGTMPTLLSLDVTLTSCRFAKFNRRLSGSLSLYPVQKHAQFWIYAFPVDFLDPGWSFDIKGTLRR
;
A
#
# COMPACT_ATOMS: atom_id res chain seq x y z
N MET A 1 -17.01 61.74 -2.71
CA MET A 1 -15.93 61.08 -1.96
C MET A 1 -15.71 59.72 -2.61
N GLY A 2 -14.70 59.60 -3.47
CA GLY A 2 -14.42 58.35 -4.22
C GLY A 2 -13.26 57.62 -3.58
N MET A 3 -13.52 56.39 -3.11
CA MET A 3 -12.50 55.47 -2.63
C MET A 3 -11.89 54.73 -3.82
N ARG A 4 -10.60 54.98 -4.12
CA ARG A 4 -9.81 54.24 -5.09
C ARG A 4 -9.27 52.96 -4.42
N ALA A 5 -9.70 51.80 -4.90
CA ALA A 5 -9.13 50.51 -4.51
C ALA A 5 -7.78 50.31 -5.22
N ILE A 6 -6.72 50.11 -4.44
CA ILE A 6 -5.38 49.75 -4.93
C ILE A 6 -5.31 48.23 -4.97
N VAL A 7 -5.22 47.66 -6.18
CA VAL A 7 -4.98 46.21 -6.41
C VAL A 7 -3.49 45.98 -6.46
N PHE A 8 -2.95 45.24 -5.47
CA PHE A 8 -1.58 44.74 -5.50
C PHE A 8 -1.54 43.41 -6.25
N PRO A 9 -0.68 43.25 -7.26
CA PRO A 9 -0.46 41.95 -7.87
C PRO A 9 0.43 41.08 -6.96
N LEU A 10 -0.10 39.92 -6.51
CA LEU A 10 0.66 38.90 -5.82
C LEU A 10 1.57 38.20 -6.85
N LEU A 11 2.88 38.40 -6.74
CA LEU A 11 3.89 37.70 -7.52
C LEU A 11 4.11 36.33 -6.87
N THR A 12 3.56 35.25 -7.42
CA THR A 12 3.81 33.88 -6.99
C THR A 12 5.14 33.39 -7.58
N LEU A 13 6.17 33.30 -6.74
CA LEU A 13 7.41 32.60 -7.08
C LEU A 13 7.14 31.09 -7.15
N ALA A 14 7.17 30.52 -8.34
CA ALA A 14 7.17 29.07 -8.55
C ALA A 14 8.54 28.51 -8.15
N VAL A 15 8.61 27.80 -7.01
CA VAL A 15 9.78 27.01 -6.62
C VAL A 15 9.74 25.73 -7.42
N MET A 16 10.62 25.60 -8.43
CA MET A 16 10.81 24.34 -9.17
C MET A 16 11.57 23.35 -8.28
N PRO A 17 11.07 22.11 -8.09
CA PRO A 17 11.84 21.08 -7.40
C PRO A 17 13.04 20.69 -8.26
N VAL A 18 14.24 20.80 -7.69
CA VAL A 18 15.48 20.32 -8.30
C VAL A 18 15.47 18.80 -8.14
N ALA A 19 15.40 18.06 -9.26
CA ALA A 19 15.57 16.61 -9.27
C ALA A 19 17.03 16.28 -8.96
N VAL A 20 17.31 15.74 -7.78
CA VAL A 20 18.62 15.25 -7.37
C VAL A 20 18.80 13.85 -7.96
N ALA A 21 19.82 13.65 -8.80
CA ALA A 21 20.16 12.34 -9.31
C ALA A 21 20.78 11.49 -8.20
N GLN A 22 20.22 10.30 -7.95
CA GLN A 22 20.75 9.34 -6.98
C GLN A 22 21.58 8.27 -7.71
N TYR A 23 22.77 7.98 -7.17
CA TYR A 23 23.69 6.97 -7.68
C TYR A 23 23.74 5.77 -6.72
N ARG A 24 23.76 4.57 -7.28
CA ARG A 24 23.94 3.32 -6.53
C ARG A 24 25.37 2.84 -6.73
N CYS A 25 26.17 2.84 -5.67
CA CYS A 25 27.55 2.41 -5.67
C CYS A 25 27.71 1.09 -4.90
N VAL A 26 28.59 0.20 -5.38
CA VAL A 26 28.95 -1.01 -4.65
C VAL A 26 30.37 -0.84 -4.14
N GLU A 27 30.53 -0.69 -2.84
CA GLU A 27 31.82 -0.50 -2.17
C GLU A 27 32.06 -1.66 -1.20
N ASN A 28 33.16 -2.41 -1.38
CA ASN A 28 33.50 -3.58 -0.54
C ASN A 28 32.35 -4.62 -0.42
N GLY A 29 31.60 -4.86 -1.50
CA GLY A 29 30.47 -5.78 -1.50
C GLY A 29 29.21 -5.25 -0.83
N LYS A 30 29.19 -3.99 -0.37
CA LYS A 30 28.00 -3.33 0.17
C LYS A 30 27.46 -2.31 -0.82
N THR A 31 26.14 -2.30 -0.98
CA THR A 31 25.46 -1.29 -1.80
C THR A 31 25.21 -0.03 -0.98
N VAL A 32 25.68 1.11 -1.47
CA VAL A 32 25.46 2.44 -0.87
C VAL A 32 24.74 3.32 -1.89
N ILE A 33 23.72 4.04 -1.46
CA ILE A 33 23.03 5.04 -2.28
C ILE A 33 23.58 6.41 -1.92
N THR A 34 24.03 7.17 -2.92
CA THR A 34 24.65 8.48 -2.75
C THR A 34 24.14 9.46 -3.80
N ASP A 35 24.20 10.74 -3.50
CA ASP A 35 23.89 11.85 -4.40
C ASP A 35 25.09 12.25 -5.29
N ARG A 36 26.23 11.57 -5.14
CA ARG A 36 27.44 11.80 -5.92
C ARG A 36 27.78 10.61 -6.80
N PRO A 37 28.39 10.84 -7.98
CA PRO A 37 28.84 9.73 -8.83
C PRO A 37 29.87 8.86 -8.10
N CYS A 38 29.80 7.55 -8.35
CA CYS A 38 30.70 6.57 -7.73
C CYS A 38 32.17 6.85 -8.10
N ALA A 39 33.11 6.61 -7.17
CA ALA A 39 34.52 6.67 -7.45
C ALA A 39 34.95 5.67 -8.55
N SER A 40 35.95 5.96 -9.32
CA SER A 40 36.34 5.26 -10.57
C SER A 40 36.65 3.76 -10.45
N ASN A 41 36.68 3.19 -9.23
CA ASN A 41 36.93 1.76 -8.98
C ASN A 41 35.67 0.98 -8.57
N THR A 42 34.51 1.59 -8.67
CA THR A 42 33.21 1.01 -8.30
C THR A 42 32.32 0.93 -9.52
N SER A 43 31.61 -0.19 -9.69
CA SER A 43 30.61 -0.32 -10.76
C SER A 43 29.46 0.65 -10.51
N SER A 44 29.26 1.61 -11.41
CA SER A 44 28.16 2.56 -11.33
C SER A 44 27.03 2.19 -12.29
N SER A 45 25.79 2.16 -11.83
CA SER A 45 24.62 2.17 -12.69
C SER A 45 23.80 3.42 -12.42
N THR A 46 23.67 4.27 -13.42
CA THR A 46 22.71 5.40 -13.41
C THR A 46 21.30 4.84 -13.56
N LEU A 47 20.43 5.15 -12.62
CA LEU A 47 19.01 4.81 -12.69
C LEU A 47 18.31 5.82 -13.62
N PRO A 48 17.70 5.39 -14.76
CA PRO A 48 16.89 6.29 -15.57
C PRO A 48 15.65 6.70 -14.78
N ALA A 49 15.40 8.00 -14.71
CA ALA A 49 14.18 8.56 -14.15
C ALA A 49 12.99 8.04 -14.99
N GLY A 50 12.25 7.06 -14.48
CA GLY A 50 11.04 6.56 -15.14
C GLY A 50 10.68 5.10 -14.95
N ASN A 51 11.54 4.24 -14.40
CA ASN A 51 11.23 2.81 -14.22
C ASN A 51 11.51 2.33 -12.79
N ALA A 52 10.81 2.89 -11.81
CA ALA A 52 10.86 2.43 -10.42
C ALA A 52 10.36 0.98 -10.23
N SER A 53 9.63 0.43 -11.23
CA SER A 53 9.03 -0.90 -11.13
C SER A 53 9.98 -2.07 -11.42
N LYS A 54 11.18 -1.86 -11.94
CA LYS A 54 12.06 -2.95 -12.37
C LYS A 54 13.27 -3.21 -11.46
N LEU A 55 13.47 -2.41 -10.43
CA LEU A 55 14.60 -2.53 -9.49
C LEU A 55 14.29 -3.26 -8.18
N VAL A 56 13.09 -3.78 -8.03
CA VAL A 56 12.68 -4.61 -6.87
C VAL A 56 13.18 -6.07 -7.01
N GLY A 57 14.00 -6.36 -8.01
CA GLY A 57 14.28 -7.71 -8.49
C GLY A 57 15.21 -8.59 -7.66
N ASP A 58 16.09 -8.16 -6.75
CA ASP A 58 17.04 -9.15 -6.20
C ASP A 58 17.54 -8.96 -4.76
N VAL A 59 17.30 -7.87 -4.07
CA VAL A 59 17.83 -7.68 -2.71
C VAL A 59 16.77 -7.81 -1.61
N GLY A 60 15.48 -7.78 -1.97
CA GLY A 60 14.35 -7.82 -1.03
C GLY A 60 13.71 -9.18 -0.81
N ASN A 61 13.99 -10.15 -1.66
CA ASN A 61 13.14 -11.35 -1.76
C ASN A 61 13.31 -12.35 -0.59
N SER A 62 14.47 -12.42 0.05
CA SER A 62 14.66 -13.36 1.16
C SER A 62 14.00 -12.93 2.48
N ALA A 63 13.99 -11.64 2.75
CA ALA A 63 13.40 -11.10 3.99
C ALA A 63 11.86 -11.23 4.03
N TYR A 64 11.21 -11.16 2.86
CA TYR A 64 9.75 -11.28 2.72
C TYR A 64 9.28 -12.67 2.28
N SER A 65 10.19 -13.63 2.08
CA SER A 65 9.83 -14.99 1.65
C SER A 65 8.82 -15.67 2.58
N THR A 66 8.82 -15.31 3.86
CA THR A 66 7.84 -15.77 4.84
C THR A 66 6.47 -15.10 4.71
N SER A 67 6.32 -14.10 3.85
CA SER A 67 5.04 -13.40 3.62
C SER A 67 4.24 -14.04 2.51
N TYR A 68 4.89 -14.71 1.57
CA TYR A 68 4.28 -15.33 0.40
C TYR A 68 3.59 -16.64 0.75
N GLY A 69 2.52 -16.97 0.06
CA GLY A 69 1.74 -18.20 0.23
C GLY A 69 0.31 -17.92 0.66
N ASP A 70 -0.34 -18.97 1.15
CA ASP A 70 -1.76 -18.95 1.51
C ASP A 70 -1.96 -18.58 2.98
N TRP A 71 -2.84 -17.64 3.20
CA TRP A 71 -3.24 -17.14 4.52
C TRP A 71 -4.74 -17.34 4.71
N ARG A 72 -5.16 -17.86 5.85
CA ARG A 72 -6.57 -18.13 6.17
C ARG A 72 -6.90 -17.66 7.57
N GLY A 73 -8.11 -17.13 7.76
CA GLY A 73 -8.56 -16.73 9.09
C GLY A 73 -9.88 -16.00 9.07
N GLN A 74 -10.28 -15.52 10.25
CA GLN A 74 -11.49 -14.73 10.42
C GLN A 74 -11.16 -13.25 10.15
N VAL A 75 -11.96 -12.63 9.30
CA VAL A 75 -11.82 -11.22 8.92
C VAL A 75 -13.14 -10.52 9.21
N GLN A 76 -13.06 -9.45 9.97
CA GLN A 76 -14.16 -8.55 10.25
C GLN A 76 -14.26 -7.50 9.16
N TYR A 77 -15.43 -7.40 8.56
CA TYR A 77 -15.84 -6.33 7.65
C TYR A 77 -16.67 -5.33 8.42
N GLN A 78 -16.39 -4.04 8.25
CA GLN A 78 -17.15 -2.95 8.85
C GLN A 78 -17.13 -1.74 7.94
N ALA A 79 -18.29 -1.08 7.81
CA ALA A 79 -18.37 0.23 7.18
C ALA A 79 -19.14 1.19 8.08
N THR A 80 -18.77 2.47 7.99
CA THR A 80 -19.51 3.54 8.65
C THR A 80 -19.93 4.59 7.62
N TYR A 81 -21.08 5.19 7.82
CA TYR A 81 -21.54 6.32 7.04
C TYR A 81 -21.75 7.52 7.95
N ARG A 82 -21.03 8.62 7.68
CA ARG A 82 -21.02 9.83 8.52
C ARG A 82 -20.76 9.53 10.00
N GLY A 83 -19.81 8.60 10.27
CA GLY A 83 -19.43 8.18 11.61
C GLY A 83 -20.37 7.17 12.29
N GLN A 84 -21.51 6.81 11.68
CA GLN A 84 -22.42 5.80 12.20
C GLN A 84 -22.17 4.43 11.58
N SER A 85 -22.15 3.39 12.39
CA SER A 85 -21.97 2.01 11.92
C SER A 85 -23.17 1.56 11.08
N VAL A 86 -22.90 0.90 9.96
CA VAL A 86 -23.90 0.33 9.06
C VAL A 86 -24.01 -1.15 9.35
N ALA A 87 -25.13 -1.58 9.91
CA ALA A 87 -25.32 -2.96 10.39
C ALA A 87 -25.16 -4.00 9.26
N GLU A 88 -25.68 -3.72 8.06
CA GLU A 88 -25.60 -4.61 6.90
C GLU A 88 -24.18 -4.79 6.37
N ALA A 89 -23.27 -3.89 6.75
CA ALA A 89 -21.86 -3.94 6.39
C ALA A 89 -21.00 -4.68 7.43
N HIS A 90 -21.61 -5.09 8.57
CA HIS A 90 -20.87 -5.78 9.61
C HIS A 90 -20.95 -7.30 9.43
N ALA A 91 -19.79 -7.93 9.24
CA ALA A 91 -19.67 -9.38 9.15
C ALA A 91 -18.29 -9.83 9.67
N VAL A 92 -18.24 -10.99 10.33
CA VAL A 92 -16.99 -11.68 10.67
C VAL A 92 -17.02 -13.02 9.95
N VAL A 93 -16.12 -13.19 8.98
CA VAL A 93 -16.24 -14.29 8.02
C VAL A 93 -14.87 -14.93 7.72
N PRO A 94 -14.85 -16.24 7.41
CA PRO A 94 -13.64 -16.89 6.95
C PRO A 94 -13.18 -16.27 5.62
N THR A 95 -11.89 -15.93 5.56
CA THR A 95 -11.26 -15.32 4.40
C THR A 95 -9.96 -16.06 4.08
N THR A 96 -9.72 -16.29 2.81
CA THR A 96 -8.46 -16.84 2.31
C THR A 96 -7.79 -15.79 1.42
N ILE A 97 -6.48 -15.58 1.60
CA ILE A 97 -5.67 -14.66 0.81
C ILE A 97 -4.41 -15.42 0.40
N SER A 98 -4.08 -15.39 -0.88
CA SER A 98 -2.82 -15.91 -1.44
C SER A 98 -1.97 -14.75 -1.94
N ILE A 99 -0.69 -14.76 -1.60
CA ILE A 99 0.29 -13.77 -2.05
C ILE A 99 1.42 -14.53 -2.76
N ASP A 100 1.62 -14.25 -4.04
CA ASP A 100 2.71 -14.86 -4.80
C ASP A 100 4.06 -14.14 -4.59
N PRO A 101 5.19 -14.73 -5.02
CA PRO A 101 6.51 -14.11 -4.88
C PRO A 101 6.67 -12.78 -5.64
N GLN A 102 5.80 -12.48 -6.59
CA GLN A 102 5.75 -11.21 -7.33
C GLN A 102 4.89 -10.17 -6.62
N GLY A 103 4.32 -10.52 -5.46
CA GLY A 103 3.48 -9.64 -4.66
C GLY A 103 2.04 -9.56 -5.16
N LYS A 104 1.61 -10.40 -6.10
CA LYS A 104 0.21 -10.43 -6.51
C LYS A 104 -0.65 -11.02 -5.40
N VAL A 105 -1.71 -10.30 -5.06
CA VAL A 105 -2.67 -10.70 -4.02
C VAL A 105 -3.95 -11.19 -4.67
N VAL A 106 -4.40 -12.37 -4.27
CA VAL A 106 -5.72 -12.93 -4.63
C VAL A 106 -6.38 -13.47 -3.37
N GLY A 107 -7.66 -13.18 -3.18
CA GLY A 107 -8.37 -13.70 -2.01
C GLY A 107 -9.87 -13.79 -2.21
N VAL A 108 -10.53 -14.50 -1.31
CA VAL A 108 -11.98 -14.68 -1.29
C VAL A 108 -12.52 -14.72 0.14
N SER A 109 -13.68 -14.12 0.32
CA SER A 109 -14.53 -14.25 1.52
C SER A 109 -15.90 -14.75 1.07
N PRO A 110 -16.11 -16.08 1.03
CA PRO A 110 -17.30 -16.67 0.39
C PRO A 110 -18.62 -16.18 0.97
N GLU A 111 -18.69 -15.98 2.29
CA GLU A 111 -19.91 -15.58 2.98
C GLU A 111 -20.34 -14.14 2.66
N THR A 112 -19.39 -13.24 2.42
CA THR A 112 -19.67 -11.87 1.96
C THR A 112 -19.72 -11.76 0.44
N GLY A 113 -19.33 -12.81 -0.29
CA GLY A 113 -19.20 -12.83 -1.73
C GLY A 113 -17.98 -12.07 -2.25
N CYS A 114 -17.21 -11.41 -1.37
CA CYS A 114 -16.10 -10.56 -1.78
C CYS A 114 -14.95 -11.36 -2.40
N ARG A 115 -14.46 -10.86 -3.52
CA ARG A 115 -13.20 -11.26 -4.15
C ARG A 115 -12.18 -10.16 -3.97
N ILE A 116 -10.97 -10.53 -3.55
CA ILE A 116 -9.87 -9.61 -3.28
C ILE A 116 -8.84 -9.80 -4.38
N LYS A 117 -8.42 -8.71 -5.04
CA LYS A 117 -7.33 -8.73 -6.03
C LYS A 117 -6.47 -7.48 -5.84
N GLY A 118 -5.16 -7.62 -5.97
CA GLY A 118 -4.29 -6.46 -5.84
C GLY A 118 -2.82 -6.82 -5.80
N VAL A 119 -2.06 -5.96 -5.14
CA VAL A 119 -0.61 -6.11 -4.98
C VAL A 119 -0.19 -5.91 -3.53
N ALA A 120 0.83 -6.65 -3.13
CA ALA A 120 1.54 -6.50 -1.88
C ALA A 120 2.95 -5.99 -2.19
N ILE A 121 3.36 -4.91 -1.54
CA ILE A 121 4.66 -4.28 -1.73
C ILE A 121 5.41 -4.38 -0.39
N PRO A 122 6.72 -4.73 -0.38
CA PRO A 122 7.54 -4.65 0.81
C PRO A 122 7.41 -3.29 1.51
N GLY A 123 7.09 -3.33 2.80
CA GLY A 123 7.02 -2.13 3.64
C GLY A 123 8.40 -1.71 4.16
N THR A 124 8.41 -0.78 5.09
CA THR A 124 9.64 -0.27 5.72
C THR A 124 10.30 -1.28 6.66
N MET A 125 9.56 -2.30 7.11
CA MET A 125 10.05 -3.37 7.98
C MET A 125 9.91 -4.73 7.28
N PRO A 126 10.85 -5.69 7.52
CA PRO A 126 10.80 -7.03 6.91
C PRO A 126 9.53 -7.83 7.23
N THR A 127 8.81 -7.44 8.28
CA THR A 127 7.56 -8.08 8.72
C THR A 127 6.30 -7.36 8.24
N LEU A 128 6.44 -6.35 7.40
CA LEU A 128 5.32 -5.53 6.94
C LEU A 128 5.22 -5.54 5.41
N LEU A 129 4.06 -5.92 4.90
CA LEU A 129 3.67 -5.69 3.50
C LEU A 129 2.63 -4.58 3.44
N SER A 130 2.84 -3.62 2.58
CA SER A 130 1.81 -2.65 2.18
C SER A 130 0.91 -3.29 1.13
N LEU A 131 -0.40 -3.16 1.31
CA LEU A 131 -1.42 -3.74 0.45
C LEU A 131 -2.15 -2.66 -0.32
N ASP A 132 -2.34 -2.89 -1.61
CA ASP A 132 -3.22 -2.12 -2.47
C ASP A 132 -4.15 -3.09 -3.19
N VAL A 133 -5.39 -3.17 -2.77
CA VAL A 133 -6.31 -4.20 -3.21
C VAL A 133 -7.65 -3.61 -3.65
N THR A 134 -8.29 -4.29 -4.59
CA THR A 134 -9.65 -4.00 -5.02
C THR A 134 -10.55 -5.15 -4.61
N LEU A 135 -11.64 -4.82 -3.92
CA LEU A 135 -12.72 -5.74 -3.62
C LEU A 135 -13.78 -5.69 -4.72
N THR A 136 -14.26 -6.86 -5.09
CA THR A 136 -15.32 -7.03 -6.11
C THR A 136 -16.31 -8.11 -5.69
N SER A 137 -17.50 -8.08 -6.27
CA SER A 137 -18.57 -9.09 -6.05
C SER A 137 -19.06 -9.17 -4.59
N CYS A 138 -18.79 -8.16 -3.78
CA CYS A 138 -19.28 -8.12 -2.40
C CYS A 138 -20.82 -7.98 -2.37
N ARG A 139 -21.50 -8.72 -1.48
CA ARG A 139 -22.95 -8.59 -1.26
C ARG A 139 -23.34 -7.18 -0.81
N PHE A 140 -22.58 -6.58 0.10
CA PHE A 140 -22.69 -5.16 0.40
C PHE A 140 -21.91 -4.38 -0.65
N ALA A 141 -22.62 -3.82 -1.62
CA ALA A 141 -22.04 -3.24 -2.84
C ALA A 141 -21.03 -2.11 -2.59
N LYS A 142 -21.12 -1.40 -1.45
CA LYS A 142 -20.20 -0.32 -1.08
C LYS A 142 -18.78 -0.81 -0.79
N PHE A 143 -18.59 -2.10 -0.52
CA PHE A 143 -17.25 -2.69 -0.42
C PHE A 143 -16.57 -2.91 -1.79
N ASN A 144 -17.29 -2.85 -2.92
CA ASN A 144 -16.70 -3.01 -4.25
C ASN A 144 -15.87 -1.78 -4.63
N ARG A 145 -14.66 -1.69 -4.08
CA ARG A 145 -13.75 -0.55 -4.24
C ARG A 145 -12.29 -0.92 -4.00
N ARG A 146 -11.42 0.02 -4.34
CA ARG A 146 -10.01 -0.05 -4.00
C ARG A 146 -9.80 0.37 -2.54
N LEU A 147 -8.98 -0.41 -1.83
CA LEU A 147 -8.63 -0.22 -0.42
C LEU A 147 -7.12 -0.33 -0.28
N SER A 148 -6.55 0.44 0.63
CA SER A 148 -5.14 0.36 0.99
C SER A 148 -4.99 -0.19 2.40
N GLY A 149 -3.85 -0.77 2.70
CA GLY A 149 -3.62 -1.29 4.05
C GLY A 149 -2.32 -2.03 4.21
N SER A 150 -2.31 -3.03 5.08
CA SER A 150 -1.10 -3.77 5.42
C SER A 150 -1.38 -5.22 5.82
N LEU A 151 -0.34 -6.05 5.67
CA LEU A 151 -0.21 -7.36 6.29
C LEU A 151 1.01 -7.33 7.20
N SER A 152 0.79 -7.37 8.52
CA SER A 152 1.85 -7.39 9.52
C SER A 152 2.10 -8.82 9.96
N LEU A 153 3.33 -9.31 9.79
CA LEU A 153 3.72 -10.68 10.09
C LEU A 153 4.23 -10.81 11.51
N TYR A 154 3.82 -11.88 12.17
CA TYR A 154 4.30 -12.30 13.48
C TYR A 154 4.89 -13.71 13.37
N PRO A 155 6.16 -13.83 12.90
CA PRO A 155 6.74 -15.14 12.55
C PRO A 155 6.80 -16.11 13.74
N VAL A 156 7.08 -15.60 14.95
CA VAL A 156 7.15 -16.40 16.18
C VAL A 156 5.79 -17.01 16.51
N GLN A 157 4.71 -16.24 16.37
CA GLN A 157 3.34 -16.68 16.65
C GLN A 157 2.67 -17.36 15.44
N LYS A 158 3.35 -17.43 14.29
CA LYS A 158 2.87 -18.04 13.04
C LYS A 158 1.53 -17.47 12.56
N HIS A 159 1.32 -16.18 12.75
CA HIS A 159 0.14 -15.48 12.25
C HIS A 159 0.51 -14.16 11.58
N ALA A 160 -0.45 -13.58 10.88
CA ALA A 160 -0.38 -12.24 10.33
C ALA A 160 -1.63 -11.45 10.70
N GLN A 161 -1.47 -10.15 10.93
CA GLN A 161 -2.59 -9.23 11.01
C GLN A 161 -2.82 -8.59 9.65
N PHE A 162 -4.00 -8.80 9.12
CA PHE A 162 -4.50 -8.21 7.90
C PHE A 162 -5.36 -7.01 8.23
N TRP A 163 -5.10 -5.88 7.57
CA TRP A 163 -5.88 -4.67 7.74
C TRP A 163 -5.90 -3.87 6.45
N ILE A 164 -7.08 -3.66 5.89
CA ILE A 164 -7.31 -2.79 4.74
C ILE A 164 -8.45 -1.82 5.05
N TYR A 165 -8.32 -0.61 4.54
CA TYR A 165 -9.25 0.46 4.89
C TYR A 165 -9.40 1.48 3.75
N ALA A 166 -10.46 2.28 3.81
CA ALA A 166 -10.60 3.54 3.11
C ALA A 166 -11.22 4.58 4.04
N PHE A 167 -10.62 5.76 4.07
CA PHE A 167 -11.15 6.90 4.80
C PHE A 167 -12.11 7.72 3.94
N PRO A 168 -12.95 8.60 4.54
CA PRO A 168 -13.99 9.36 3.83
C PRO A 168 -13.45 10.48 2.91
N VAL A 169 -12.18 10.40 2.51
CA VAL A 169 -11.53 11.35 1.59
C VAL A 169 -11.88 11.05 0.12
N ASP A 170 -12.66 10.01 -0.13
CA ASP A 170 -13.10 9.66 -1.47
C ASP A 170 -14.15 10.67 -1.92
N PHE A 171 -13.76 11.58 -2.83
CA PHE A 171 -14.66 12.60 -3.42
C PHE A 171 -15.87 11.98 -4.14
N LEU A 172 -15.79 10.71 -4.53
CA LEU A 172 -16.87 10.00 -5.23
C LEU A 172 -17.95 9.46 -4.27
N ASP A 173 -17.64 9.28 -2.99
CA ASP A 173 -18.56 8.71 -2.01
C ASP A 173 -18.32 9.29 -0.60
N PRO A 174 -18.55 10.62 -0.44
CA PRO A 174 -18.20 11.31 0.79
C PRO A 174 -19.01 10.78 1.98
N GLY A 175 -18.33 10.62 3.09
CA GLY A 175 -18.94 10.19 4.36
C GLY A 175 -18.87 8.70 4.65
N TRP A 176 -18.42 7.86 3.69
CA TRP A 176 -18.17 6.45 3.95
C TRP A 176 -16.73 6.21 4.43
N SER A 177 -16.58 5.38 5.43
CA SER A 177 -15.31 4.77 5.79
C SER A 177 -15.46 3.25 5.92
N PHE A 178 -14.38 2.55 5.59
CA PHE A 178 -14.31 1.10 5.53
C PHE A 178 -13.13 0.63 6.35
N ASP A 179 -13.37 -0.39 7.17
CA ASP A 179 -12.37 -1.04 8.02
C ASP A 179 -12.56 -2.56 7.89
N ILE A 180 -11.56 -3.23 7.35
CA ILE A 180 -11.56 -4.68 7.16
C ILE A 180 -10.29 -5.22 7.77
N LYS A 181 -10.42 -5.99 8.84
CA LYS A 181 -9.28 -6.47 9.62
C LYS A 181 -9.49 -7.89 10.14
N GLY A 182 -8.39 -8.59 10.33
CA GLY A 182 -8.44 -9.93 10.88
C GLY A 182 -7.08 -10.52 11.15
N THR A 183 -7.08 -11.67 11.80
CA THR A 183 -5.88 -12.46 12.05
C THR A 183 -5.89 -13.66 11.12
N LEU A 184 -4.83 -13.78 10.32
CA LEU A 184 -4.66 -14.85 9.36
C LEU A 184 -3.53 -15.79 9.81
N ARG A 185 -3.66 -17.08 9.47
CA ARG A 185 -2.66 -18.13 9.72
C ARG A 185 -2.37 -18.88 8.42
N ARG A 186 -1.24 -19.53 8.37
CA ARG A 186 -0.89 -20.45 7.30
C ARG A 186 -1.38 -21.86 7.59
#